data_6d71e8232c5c3801ccadc5b28b199d5b
#
_entry.id   6d71e8232c5c3801ccadc5b28b199d5b
#
_cell.length_a   1.000
_cell.length_b   1.000
_cell.length_c   1.000
_cell.angle_alpha   90.00
_cell.angle_beta   90.00
_cell.angle_gamma   90.00
#
_symmetry.space_group_name_H-M   'P 1'
#
loop_
_entity.id
_entity.type
_entity.pdbx_description
1 polymer ?
#
loop_
_entity_poly.entity_id
_entity_poly.type
_entity_poly.pdbx_seq_one_letter_code
_entity_poly.pdbx_strand_id
1 'polypeptide(L)'
;MKKLFGFCFSLLLVFISCDNKTTKKIENSATANLIKIGFHPATDGQPAETILNLKEKYLVFYSPEAYYHEIPPPSETSWIKTYNELISENPRLIPFRAEMTDKEIQEIRAIISSFSEQDVEEEKPNSNKNLSEENEFIPQIDGLTVNIMIDYSDRKIIQINTVHKAKPKIKEFYQKIIHLLSIKNKEKNNQKILSKIEKYN
;
A
#
# COMPACT_ATOMS: atom_id res chain seq x y z
N MET A 1 -43.73 43.21 -29.49
CA MET A 1 -42.50 42.98 -28.74
C MET A 1 -42.64 41.99 -27.55
N LYS A 2 -43.30 40.82 -27.76
CA LYS A 2 -43.55 39.84 -26.69
C LYS A 2 -43.10 38.41 -27.05
N LYS A 3 -42.38 38.21 -28.15
CA LYS A 3 -41.88 36.85 -28.58
C LYS A 3 -40.37 36.65 -28.54
N LEU A 4 -39.60 37.64 -28.08
CA LEU A 4 -38.13 37.55 -28.05
C LEU A 4 -37.56 37.13 -26.67
N PHE A 5 -38.40 37.14 -25.63
CA PHE A 5 -37.95 36.80 -24.25
C PHE A 5 -37.99 35.30 -23.92
N GLY A 6 -38.71 34.50 -24.72
CA GLY A 6 -38.82 33.05 -24.49
C GLY A 6 -37.65 32.24 -25.01
N PHE A 7 -36.87 32.79 -25.95
CA PHE A 7 -35.78 32.02 -26.59
C PHE A 7 -34.44 32.08 -25.84
N CYS A 8 -34.24 33.15 -25.06
CA CYS A 8 -33.02 33.25 -24.25
C CYS A 8 -33.02 32.39 -22.98
N PHE A 9 -34.20 32.00 -22.46
CA PHE A 9 -34.26 31.18 -21.25
C PHE A 9 -34.06 29.68 -21.51
N SER A 10 -34.31 29.25 -22.76
CA SER A 10 -34.11 27.86 -23.18
C SER A 10 -32.66 27.52 -23.47
N LEU A 11 -31.79 28.52 -23.73
CA LEU A 11 -30.36 28.29 -24.03
C LEU A 11 -29.48 28.22 -22.80
N LEU A 12 -29.99 28.63 -21.63
CA LEU A 12 -29.22 28.65 -20.37
C LEU A 12 -29.28 27.33 -19.61
N LEU A 13 -30.11 26.38 -20.04
CA LEU A 13 -30.25 25.07 -19.38
C LEU A 13 -29.37 23.97 -19.98
N VAL A 14 -28.60 24.25 -21.04
CA VAL A 14 -27.77 23.22 -21.72
C VAL A 14 -26.37 23.16 -21.20
N PHE A 15 -25.93 24.08 -20.34
CA PHE A 15 -24.54 24.10 -19.83
C PHE A 15 -24.35 23.58 -18.39
N ILE A 16 -25.36 22.96 -17.78
CA ILE A 16 -25.19 22.27 -16.49
C ILE A 16 -25.28 20.76 -16.74
N SER A 17 -24.52 20.27 -17.71
CA SER A 17 -24.06 18.88 -17.71
C SER A 17 -22.64 18.88 -17.11
N CYS A 18 -22.55 19.17 -15.83
CA CYS A 18 -21.40 18.72 -15.07
C CYS A 18 -21.39 17.21 -15.18
N ASP A 19 -20.38 16.69 -15.87
CA ASP A 19 -19.96 15.30 -15.76
C ASP A 19 -19.67 15.00 -14.28
N ASN A 20 -20.70 14.78 -13.51
CA ASN A 20 -20.59 14.05 -12.26
C ASN A 20 -20.24 12.61 -12.66
N LYS A 21 -18.95 12.36 -12.89
CA LYS A 21 -18.41 11.01 -12.80
C LYS A 21 -18.71 10.56 -11.38
N THR A 22 -19.88 9.97 -11.20
CA THR A 22 -20.28 9.31 -9.97
C THR A 22 -19.26 8.19 -9.77
N THR A 23 -18.29 8.44 -8.91
CA THR A 23 -17.30 7.45 -8.51
C THR A 23 -18.09 6.30 -7.89
N LYS A 24 -18.24 5.20 -8.62
CA LYS A 24 -18.92 4.03 -8.10
C LYS A 24 -18.17 3.56 -6.87
N LYS A 25 -18.81 3.71 -5.71
CA LYS A 25 -18.34 3.10 -4.47
C LYS A 25 -18.41 1.59 -4.65
N ILE A 26 -17.40 0.87 -4.19
CA ILE A 26 -17.45 -0.60 -4.18
C ILE A 26 -18.56 -0.99 -3.21
N GLU A 27 -19.74 -1.33 -3.74
CA GLU A 27 -20.82 -1.88 -2.93
C GLU A 27 -20.45 -3.31 -2.48
N ASN A 28 -19.82 -3.41 -1.32
CA ASN A 28 -19.58 -4.67 -0.68
C ASN A 28 -20.53 -4.81 0.52
N SER A 29 -21.55 -5.63 0.39
CA SER A 29 -22.31 -6.13 1.53
C SER A 29 -21.47 -7.11 2.37
N ALA A 30 -20.41 -7.64 1.78
CA ALA A 30 -19.49 -8.56 2.40
C ALA A 30 -18.45 -7.84 3.28
N THR A 31 -18.14 -8.45 4.41
CA THR A 31 -17.12 -7.90 5.33
C THR A 31 -15.73 -8.45 5.00
N ALA A 32 -14.71 -7.58 5.04
CA ALA A 32 -13.33 -8.02 4.94
C ALA A 32 -12.98 -8.92 6.15
N ASN A 33 -12.44 -10.10 5.85
CA ASN A 33 -12.04 -11.10 6.84
C ASN A 33 -10.54 -11.14 7.06
N LEU A 34 -9.79 -11.09 5.95
CA LEU A 34 -8.34 -11.19 5.97
C LEU A 34 -7.73 -10.15 5.03
N ILE A 35 -6.65 -9.54 5.48
CA ILE A 35 -5.87 -8.60 4.68
C ILE A 35 -4.41 -9.02 4.75
N LYS A 36 -3.77 -9.13 3.60
CA LYS A 36 -2.33 -9.33 3.48
C LYS A 36 -1.72 -8.09 2.85
N ILE A 37 -0.65 -7.57 3.43
CA ILE A 37 0.09 -6.43 2.90
C ILE A 37 1.56 -6.81 2.82
N GLY A 38 2.13 -6.74 1.62
CA GLY A 38 3.56 -6.88 1.38
C GLY A 38 4.21 -5.52 1.19
N PHE A 39 5.32 -5.28 1.86
CA PHE A 39 6.17 -4.10 1.74
C PHE A 39 7.48 -4.51 1.09
N HIS A 40 7.77 -3.96 -0.07
CA HIS A 40 8.97 -4.28 -0.85
C HIS A 40 9.75 -2.99 -1.14
N PRO A 41 10.68 -2.61 -0.25
CA PRO A 41 11.59 -1.49 -0.49
C PRO A 41 12.54 -1.78 -1.65
N ALA A 42 12.83 -0.77 -2.49
CA ALA A 42 13.58 -0.98 -3.73
C ALA A 42 15.07 -1.25 -3.53
N THR A 43 15.73 -0.67 -2.52
CA THR A 43 17.19 -0.72 -2.41
C THR A 43 17.72 -1.26 -1.09
N ASP A 44 17.39 -0.64 0.03
CA ASP A 44 18.05 -0.91 1.31
C ASP A 44 17.16 -1.60 2.34
N GLY A 45 16.01 -2.06 1.88
CA GLY A 45 15.00 -2.56 2.80
C GLY A 45 14.80 -4.05 2.70
N GLN A 46 14.47 -4.61 3.85
CA GLN A 46 14.03 -5.98 3.95
C GLN A 46 12.56 -6.07 3.53
N PRO A 47 12.19 -6.99 2.61
CA PRO A 47 10.80 -7.31 2.38
C PRO A 47 10.13 -7.76 3.68
N ALA A 48 8.98 -7.16 3.94
CA ALA A 48 8.19 -7.47 5.12
C ALA A 48 6.72 -7.67 4.72
N GLU A 49 6.05 -8.56 5.40
CA GLU A 49 4.63 -8.80 5.22
C GLU A 49 3.87 -8.68 6.53
N THR A 50 2.63 -8.22 6.43
CA THR A 50 1.69 -8.31 7.55
C THR A 50 0.40 -8.98 7.09
N ILE A 51 -0.16 -9.79 7.97
CA ILE A 51 -1.47 -10.41 7.81
C ILE A 51 -2.35 -9.91 8.94
N LEU A 52 -3.48 -9.30 8.60
CA LEU A 52 -4.52 -8.93 9.55
C LEU A 52 -5.68 -9.90 9.39
N ASN A 53 -5.94 -10.71 10.40
CA ASN A 53 -7.13 -11.53 10.47
C ASN A 53 -8.20 -10.78 11.26
N LEU A 54 -9.10 -10.12 10.55
CA LEU A 54 -10.14 -9.28 11.16
C LEU A 54 -11.27 -10.11 11.80
N LYS A 55 -11.38 -11.39 11.44
CA LYS A 55 -12.33 -12.32 12.03
C LYS A 55 -11.82 -12.82 13.37
N GLU A 56 -10.57 -13.29 13.40
CA GLU A 56 -9.94 -13.87 14.60
C GLU A 56 -9.21 -12.81 15.44
N LYS A 57 -9.29 -11.53 15.05
CA LYS A 57 -8.80 -10.35 15.76
C LYS A 57 -7.31 -10.36 16.09
N TYR A 58 -6.46 -10.75 15.14
CA TYR A 58 -5.01 -10.68 15.31
C TYR A 58 -4.32 -10.15 14.06
N LEU A 59 -3.10 -9.67 14.26
CA LEU A 59 -2.16 -9.35 13.19
C LEU A 59 -0.86 -10.13 13.36
N VAL A 60 -0.21 -10.41 12.25
CA VAL A 60 1.13 -11.01 12.19
C VAL A 60 2.01 -10.13 11.33
N PHE A 61 3.27 -9.95 11.74
CA PHE A 61 4.29 -9.24 10.97
C PHE A 61 5.50 -10.14 10.83
N TYR A 62 5.97 -10.39 9.61
CA TYR A 62 7.03 -11.34 9.32
C TYR A 62 7.75 -11.00 8.01
N SER A 63 8.90 -11.61 7.76
CA SER A 63 9.55 -11.57 6.45
C SER A 63 9.13 -12.80 5.65
N PRO A 64 8.66 -12.64 4.38
CA PRO A 64 8.35 -13.76 3.50
C PRO A 64 9.63 -14.53 3.11
N GLU A 65 10.75 -13.84 3.08
CA GLU A 65 12.05 -14.42 2.84
C GLU A 65 12.60 -14.96 4.16
N ALA A 66 12.35 -16.24 4.42
CA ALA A 66 12.87 -16.91 5.61
C ALA A 66 14.41 -16.91 5.64
N TYR A 67 15.03 -16.67 4.51
CA TYR A 67 16.46 -16.63 4.31
C TYR A 67 16.84 -15.25 3.80
N TYR A 68 17.27 -14.38 4.72
CA TYR A 68 18.35 -13.52 4.34
C TYR A 68 19.45 -14.45 3.84
N HIS A 69 19.92 -14.16 2.65
CA HIS A 69 21.25 -14.63 2.29
C HIS A 69 22.14 -14.22 3.46
N GLU A 70 22.45 -15.16 4.34
CA GLU A 70 23.48 -14.94 5.33
C GLU A 70 24.65 -14.48 4.50
N ILE A 71 24.96 -13.18 4.57
CA ILE A 71 26.15 -12.67 3.95
C ILE A 71 27.27 -13.50 4.61
N PRO A 72 27.94 -14.39 3.88
CA PRO A 72 28.92 -15.26 4.51
C PRO A 72 29.93 -14.37 5.22
N PRO A 73 30.36 -14.70 6.44
CA PRO A 73 31.35 -13.91 7.13
C PRO A 73 32.57 -13.78 6.22
N PRO A 74 33.13 -12.57 6.09
CA PRO A 74 34.29 -12.37 5.24
C PRO A 74 35.44 -13.24 5.70
N SER A 75 36.09 -13.89 4.76
CA SER A 75 37.28 -14.72 5.03
C SER A 75 38.49 -13.88 5.49
N GLU A 76 38.43 -12.57 5.29
CA GLU A 76 39.52 -11.64 5.63
C GLU A 76 39.09 -10.66 6.71
N THR A 77 39.99 -10.46 7.69
CA THR A 77 39.74 -9.59 8.84
C THR A 77 39.49 -8.12 8.49
N SER A 78 39.95 -7.67 7.33
CA SER A 78 39.74 -6.31 6.83
C SER A 78 38.28 -5.98 6.55
N TRP A 79 37.43 -6.97 6.24
CA TRP A 79 36.04 -6.80 5.92
C TRP A 79 35.07 -6.93 7.12
N ILE A 80 35.58 -7.37 8.28
CA ILE A 80 34.75 -7.64 9.47
C ILE A 80 34.00 -6.38 9.92
N LYS A 81 34.63 -5.22 9.85
CA LYS A 81 33.98 -3.96 10.23
C LYS A 81 32.80 -3.65 9.31
N THR A 82 33.03 -3.70 8.00
CA THR A 82 31.99 -3.46 6.98
C THR A 82 30.86 -4.47 7.08
N TYR A 83 31.18 -5.74 7.32
CA TYR A 83 30.20 -6.80 7.54
C TYR A 83 29.32 -6.52 8.77
N ASN A 84 29.92 -6.15 9.90
CA ASN A 84 29.18 -5.81 11.11
C ASN A 84 28.31 -4.54 10.94
N GLU A 85 28.79 -3.56 10.18
CA GLU A 85 28.04 -2.37 9.82
C GLU A 85 26.81 -2.75 8.98
N LEU A 86 26.98 -3.56 7.94
CA LEU A 86 25.89 -4.07 7.09
C LEU A 86 24.83 -4.83 7.88
N ILE A 87 25.24 -5.73 8.78
CA ILE A 87 24.31 -6.47 9.66
C ILE A 87 23.58 -5.51 10.60
N SER A 88 24.26 -4.50 11.14
CA SER A 88 23.65 -3.54 12.04
C SER A 88 22.62 -2.63 11.35
N GLU A 89 22.85 -2.32 10.07
CA GLU A 89 21.98 -1.49 9.24
C GLU A 89 20.76 -2.27 8.73
N ASN A 90 20.90 -3.58 8.53
CA ASN A 90 19.85 -4.48 8.07
C ASN A 90 19.49 -5.52 9.14
N PRO A 91 18.81 -5.13 10.20
CA PRO A 91 18.45 -6.03 11.27
C PRO A 91 17.45 -7.08 10.78
N ARG A 92 17.64 -8.33 11.23
CA ARG A 92 16.70 -9.41 10.91
C ARG A 92 15.33 -9.14 11.53
N LEU A 93 14.28 -9.27 10.72
CA LEU A 93 12.91 -9.20 11.20
C LEU A 93 12.61 -10.42 12.08
N ILE A 94 12.06 -10.19 13.26
CA ILE A 94 11.60 -11.22 14.18
C ILE A 94 10.09 -11.36 14.01
N PRO A 95 9.58 -12.56 13.67
CA PRO A 95 8.15 -12.76 13.53
C PRO A 95 7.39 -12.30 14.79
N PHE A 96 6.33 -11.54 14.56
CA PHE A 96 5.57 -10.90 15.63
C PHE A 96 4.08 -11.13 15.43
N ARG A 97 3.37 -11.39 16.51
CA ARG A 97 1.91 -11.50 16.54
C ARG A 97 1.35 -10.65 17.67
N ALA A 98 0.24 -9.96 17.39
CA ALA A 98 -0.52 -9.23 18.39
C ALA A 98 -2.02 -9.38 18.18
N GLU A 99 -2.78 -9.20 19.26
CA GLU A 99 -4.23 -9.08 19.19
C GLU A 99 -4.66 -7.70 18.74
N MET A 100 -5.81 -7.64 18.06
CA MET A 100 -6.45 -6.40 17.63
C MET A 100 -7.74 -6.18 18.42
N THR A 101 -7.95 -4.93 18.81
CA THR A 101 -9.18 -4.51 19.46
C THR A 101 -10.31 -4.34 18.44
N ASP A 102 -11.57 -4.41 18.90
CA ASP A 102 -12.73 -4.17 18.04
C ASP A 102 -12.70 -2.77 17.40
N LYS A 103 -12.19 -1.78 18.12
CA LYS A 103 -12.03 -0.42 17.60
C LYS A 103 -11.05 -0.37 16.42
N GLU A 104 -9.89 -1.00 16.54
CA GLU A 104 -8.89 -1.06 15.46
C GLU A 104 -9.47 -1.76 14.23
N ILE A 105 -10.21 -2.86 14.42
CA ILE A 105 -10.88 -3.58 13.34
C ILE A 105 -11.93 -2.73 12.65
N GLN A 106 -12.76 -1.99 13.42
CA GLN A 106 -13.78 -1.10 12.87
C GLN A 106 -13.14 0.05 12.07
N GLU A 107 -12.06 0.66 12.57
CA GLU A 107 -11.33 1.70 11.85
C GLU A 107 -10.77 1.17 10.51
N ILE A 108 -10.16 -0.01 10.51
CA ILE A 108 -9.64 -0.66 9.29
C ILE A 108 -10.76 -0.92 8.30
N ARG A 109 -11.87 -1.50 8.75
CA ARG A 109 -13.04 -1.78 7.89
C ARG A 109 -13.65 -0.51 7.32
N ALA A 110 -13.70 0.57 8.09
CA ALA A 110 -14.20 1.87 7.63
C ALA A 110 -13.36 2.43 6.49
N ILE A 111 -12.03 2.35 6.58
CA ILE A 111 -11.13 2.79 5.52
C ILE A 111 -11.35 1.95 4.25
N ILE A 112 -11.36 0.61 4.36
CA ILE A 112 -11.57 -0.28 3.22
C ILE A 112 -12.93 -0.03 2.56
N SER A 113 -13.98 0.20 3.34
CA SER A 113 -15.32 0.50 2.82
C SER A 113 -15.40 1.84 2.09
N SER A 114 -14.42 2.71 2.26
CA SER A 114 -14.33 3.99 1.56
C SER A 114 -13.66 3.87 0.19
N PHE A 115 -13.08 2.73 -0.16
CA PHE A 115 -12.44 2.52 -1.46
C PHE A 115 -13.47 2.55 -2.58
N SER A 116 -13.10 3.19 -3.68
CA SER A 116 -13.83 3.18 -4.93
C SER A 116 -13.13 2.27 -5.95
N GLU A 117 -13.80 1.94 -7.03
CA GLU A 117 -13.20 1.21 -8.15
C GLU A 117 -11.92 1.92 -8.64
N GLN A 118 -11.94 3.25 -8.69
CA GLN A 118 -10.78 4.06 -9.10
C GLN A 118 -9.61 3.97 -8.11
N ASP A 119 -9.85 3.75 -6.82
CA ASP A 119 -8.79 3.61 -5.83
C ASP A 119 -8.04 2.28 -5.96
N VAL A 120 -8.71 1.24 -6.47
CA VAL A 120 -8.16 -0.13 -6.59
C VAL A 120 -7.71 -0.51 -7.99
N GLU A 121 -8.09 0.26 -9.02
CA GLU A 121 -7.61 0.02 -10.39
C GLU A 121 -6.10 0.29 -10.48
N GLU A 122 -5.38 -0.64 -11.08
CA GLU A 122 -3.99 -0.44 -11.44
C GLU A 122 -3.89 0.66 -12.51
N GLU A 123 -2.94 1.58 -12.33
CA GLU A 123 -2.58 2.51 -13.40
C GLU A 123 -1.97 1.69 -14.54
N LYS A 124 -2.74 1.51 -15.62
CA LYS A 124 -2.19 0.94 -16.84
C LYS A 124 -1.03 1.83 -17.32
N PRO A 125 0.15 1.26 -17.55
CA PRO A 125 1.22 2.06 -18.15
C PRO A 125 0.68 2.68 -19.43
N ASN A 126 0.87 3.98 -19.60
CA ASN A 126 0.41 4.73 -20.76
C ASN A 126 1.05 4.15 -22.02
N SER A 127 0.36 3.22 -22.69
CA SER A 127 0.80 2.56 -23.92
C SER A 127 0.88 3.51 -25.14
N ASN A 128 0.53 4.78 -24.96
CA ASN A 128 0.49 5.80 -26.00
C ASN A 128 1.62 6.85 -25.93
N LYS A 129 2.65 6.66 -25.11
CA LYS A 129 3.87 7.43 -25.33
C LYS A 129 4.62 6.79 -26.49
N ASN A 130 4.64 7.50 -27.64
CA ASN A 130 5.43 7.16 -28.79
C ASN A 130 6.82 6.72 -28.34
N LEU A 131 7.21 5.51 -28.73
CA LEU A 131 8.51 4.87 -28.52
C LEU A 131 9.66 5.55 -29.32
N SER A 132 9.57 6.86 -29.59
CA SER A 132 10.51 7.59 -30.43
C SER A 132 11.49 8.51 -29.69
N GLU A 133 11.53 8.46 -28.39
CA GLU A 133 12.65 9.05 -27.66
C GLU A 133 13.26 7.97 -26.79
N GLU A 134 14.57 7.80 -26.93
CA GLU A 134 15.45 7.01 -26.07
C GLU A 134 15.34 7.50 -24.61
N ASN A 135 14.17 7.31 -24.00
CA ASN A 135 14.05 7.42 -22.58
C ASN A 135 14.67 6.14 -22.04
N GLU A 136 15.95 6.22 -21.71
CA GLU A 136 16.57 5.31 -20.78
C GLU A 136 15.54 4.96 -19.72
N PHE A 137 15.17 3.69 -19.64
CA PHE A 137 14.41 3.15 -18.52
C PHE A 137 15.29 3.36 -17.29
N ILE A 138 15.15 4.53 -16.66
CA ILE A 138 15.75 4.76 -15.35
C ILE A 138 14.84 3.98 -14.39
N PRO A 139 15.26 2.79 -13.94
CA PRO A 139 14.50 2.10 -12.92
C PRO A 139 14.42 3.06 -11.73
N GLN A 140 13.24 3.30 -11.23
CA GLN A 140 13.08 4.11 -10.02
C GLN A 140 13.72 3.31 -8.89
N ILE A 141 14.97 3.64 -8.60
CA ILE A 141 15.84 2.87 -7.69
C ILE A 141 15.38 3.09 -6.24
N ASP A 142 14.69 4.21 -5.98
CA ASP A 142 14.19 4.57 -4.65
C ASP A 142 12.65 4.51 -4.62
N GLY A 143 12.12 3.68 -3.75
CA GLY A 143 10.68 3.60 -3.57
C GLY A 143 10.22 2.39 -2.75
N LEU A 144 8.95 2.42 -2.40
CA LEU A 144 8.27 1.32 -1.73
C LEU A 144 7.17 0.78 -2.63
N THR A 145 7.28 -0.48 -3.02
CA THR A 145 6.16 -1.21 -3.61
C THR A 145 5.32 -1.81 -2.50
N VAL A 146 4.02 -1.56 -2.51
CA VAL A 146 3.07 -2.13 -1.56
C VAL A 146 2.06 -2.99 -2.31
N ASN A 147 1.97 -4.25 -1.93
CA ASN A 147 0.99 -5.20 -2.46
C ASN A 147 -0.06 -5.47 -1.39
N ILE A 148 -1.32 -5.23 -1.69
CA ILE A 148 -2.42 -5.42 -0.75
C ILE A 148 -3.38 -6.46 -1.33
N MET A 149 -3.72 -7.46 -0.55
CA MET A 149 -4.77 -8.43 -0.85
C MET A 149 -5.83 -8.36 0.25
N ILE A 150 -7.08 -8.20 -0.13
CA ILE A 150 -8.22 -8.17 0.79
C ILE A 150 -9.16 -9.31 0.42
N ASP A 151 -9.37 -10.23 1.35
CA ASP A 151 -10.31 -11.33 1.23
C ASP A 151 -11.60 -11.01 2.00
N TYR A 152 -12.72 -11.13 1.31
CA TYR A 152 -14.06 -10.85 1.84
C TYR A 152 -14.84 -12.13 2.17
N SER A 153 -15.84 -11.99 3.03
CA SER A 153 -16.68 -13.11 3.49
C SER A 153 -17.47 -13.81 2.37
N ASP A 154 -17.68 -13.15 1.24
CA ASP A 154 -18.33 -13.68 0.03
C ASP A 154 -17.36 -14.34 -0.95
N ARG A 155 -16.10 -14.55 -0.54
CA ARG A 155 -15.00 -15.09 -1.35
C ARG A 155 -14.48 -14.14 -2.45
N LYS A 156 -14.91 -12.89 -2.46
CA LYS A 156 -14.32 -11.88 -3.33
C LYS A 156 -12.92 -11.53 -2.82
N ILE A 157 -11.96 -11.47 -3.73
CA ILE A 157 -10.59 -11.02 -3.44
C ILE A 157 -10.32 -9.75 -4.23
N ILE A 158 -9.81 -8.72 -3.56
CA ILE A 158 -9.31 -7.50 -4.18
C ILE A 158 -7.80 -7.51 -4.04
N GLN A 159 -7.09 -7.25 -5.14
CA GLN A 159 -5.64 -7.09 -5.17
C GLN A 159 -5.30 -5.67 -5.62
N ILE A 160 -4.39 -5.02 -4.91
CA ILE A 160 -3.93 -3.66 -5.20
C ILE A 160 -2.40 -3.69 -5.19
N ASN A 161 -1.80 -3.29 -6.30
CA ASN A 161 -0.36 -3.18 -6.43
C ASN A 161 0.03 -1.71 -6.63
N THR A 162 0.96 -1.20 -5.83
CA THR A 162 1.44 0.17 -5.94
C THR A 162 2.90 0.14 -6.40
N VAL A 163 3.13 0.24 -7.72
CA VAL A 163 4.49 0.12 -8.26
C VAL A 163 5.25 1.44 -8.24
N HIS A 164 4.56 2.57 -8.43
CA HIS A 164 5.23 3.88 -8.52
C HIS A 164 4.67 4.90 -7.54
N LYS A 165 3.36 4.97 -7.40
CA LYS A 165 2.69 5.93 -6.51
C LYS A 165 1.37 5.36 -6.03
N ALA A 166 1.25 5.19 -4.73
CA ALA A 166 -0.02 4.81 -4.14
C ALA A 166 -1.04 5.95 -4.25
N LYS A 167 -2.28 5.62 -4.60
CA LYS A 167 -3.38 6.57 -4.52
C LYS A 167 -3.60 7.00 -3.07
N PRO A 168 -4.06 8.23 -2.82
CA PRO A 168 -4.09 8.80 -1.46
C PRO A 168 -4.76 7.91 -0.41
N LYS A 169 -5.92 7.33 -0.72
CA LYS A 169 -6.61 6.43 0.23
C LYS A 169 -5.89 5.12 0.49
N ILE A 170 -5.24 4.56 -0.54
CA ILE A 170 -4.43 3.36 -0.39
C ILE A 170 -3.20 3.66 0.46
N LYS A 171 -2.58 4.83 0.24
CA LYS A 171 -1.47 5.31 1.06
C LYS A 171 -1.90 5.48 2.52
N GLU A 172 -3.00 6.17 2.77
CA GLU A 172 -3.56 6.35 4.13
C GLU A 172 -3.81 5.00 4.81
N PHE A 173 -4.37 4.04 4.08
CA PHE A 173 -4.65 2.71 4.60
C PHE A 173 -3.39 2.00 5.07
N TYR A 174 -2.38 1.83 4.22
CA TYR A 174 -1.19 1.08 4.64
C TYR A 174 -0.33 1.86 5.65
N GLN A 175 -0.33 3.20 5.64
CA GLN A 175 0.29 4.01 6.68
C GLN A 175 -0.37 3.77 8.04
N LYS A 176 -1.71 3.67 8.10
CA LYS A 176 -2.42 3.30 9.32
C LYS A 176 -1.97 1.94 9.84
N ILE A 177 -1.74 0.96 8.94
CA ILE A 177 -1.27 -0.37 9.34
C ILE A 177 0.17 -0.33 9.84
N ILE A 178 1.08 0.41 9.18
CA ILE A 178 2.46 0.60 9.65
C ILE A 178 2.45 1.23 11.05
N HIS A 179 1.63 2.25 11.26
CA HIS A 179 1.49 2.90 12.56
C HIS A 179 0.98 1.92 13.64
N LEU A 180 -0.02 1.10 13.33
CA LEU A 180 -0.53 0.08 14.23
C LEU A 180 0.56 -0.95 14.60
N LEU A 181 1.34 -1.40 13.62
CA LEU A 181 2.48 -2.28 13.82
C LEU A 181 3.53 -1.63 14.73
N SER A 182 3.87 -0.36 14.52
CA SER A 182 4.84 0.38 15.33
C SER A 182 4.40 0.53 16.79
N ILE A 183 3.10 0.71 17.03
CA ILE A 183 2.57 0.80 18.40
C ILE A 183 2.64 -0.55 19.12
N LYS A 184 2.22 -1.62 18.44
CA LYS A 184 2.09 -2.96 19.05
C LYS A 184 3.42 -3.70 19.17
N ASN A 185 4.28 -3.57 18.18
CA ASN A 185 5.56 -4.27 18.12
C ASN A 185 6.65 -3.46 18.84
N LYS A 186 7.17 -3.97 19.93
CA LYS A 186 8.23 -3.32 20.72
C LYS A 186 9.63 -3.90 20.44
N GLU A 187 9.71 -4.86 19.53
CA GLU A 187 10.98 -5.46 19.13
C GLU A 187 11.86 -4.44 18.39
N LYS A 188 13.07 -4.24 18.87
CA LYS A 188 13.98 -3.18 18.40
C LYS A 188 14.33 -3.31 16.91
N ASN A 189 14.53 -4.54 16.45
CA ASN A 189 14.84 -4.79 15.05
C ASN A 189 13.65 -4.48 14.15
N ASN A 190 12.47 -4.91 14.57
CA ASN A 190 11.23 -4.64 13.83
C ASN A 190 10.91 -3.15 13.77
N GLN A 191 11.18 -2.40 14.85
CA GLN A 191 11.04 -0.95 14.88
C GLN A 191 11.95 -0.26 13.85
N LYS A 192 13.20 -0.72 13.71
CA LYS A 192 14.11 -0.20 12.69
C LYS A 192 13.59 -0.47 11.28
N ILE A 193 13.06 -1.67 11.02
CA ILE A 193 12.49 -2.04 9.71
C ILE A 193 11.26 -1.19 9.41
N LEU A 194 10.33 -1.07 10.35
CA LEU A 194 9.14 -0.24 10.20
C LEU A 194 9.50 1.24 9.94
N SER A 195 10.48 1.77 10.65
CA SER A 195 10.98 3.15 10.42
C SER A 195 11.60 3.31 9.03
N LYS A 196 12.29 2.29 8.48
CA LYS A 196 12.77 2.33 7.09
C LYS A 196 11.60 2.33 6.12
N ILE A 197 10.60 1.46 6.31
CA ILE A 197 9.39 1.43 5.47
C ILE A 197 8.67 2.79 5.48
N GLU A 198 8.56 3.44 6.63
CA GLU A 198 7.96 4.78 6.75
C GLU A 198 8.71 5.86 5.96
N LYS A 199 10.03 5.77 5.84
CA LYS A 199 10.83 6.76 5.10
C LYS A 199 10.60 6.74 3.59
N TYR A 200 10.16 5.62 3.04
CA TYR A 200 9.86 5.48 1.60
C TYR A 200 8.43 5.95 1.24
N ASN A 201 7.69 6.48 2.20
CA ASN A 201 6.32 6.98 2.02
C ASN A 201 6.28 8.53 1.70
#